data_b8948111c90e83370fca98c73b99c345
#
_entry.id   b8948111c90e83370fca98c73b99c345
#
_cell.length_a   1.000
_cell.length_b   1.000
_cell.length_c   1.000
_cell.angle_alpha   90.00
_cell.angle_beta   90.00
_cell.angle_gamma   90.00
#
_symmetry.space_group_name_H-M   'P 1'
#
loop_
_entity.id
_entity.type
_entity.pdbx_description
1 polymer ?
#
loop_
_entity_poly.entity_id
_entity_poly.type
_entity_poly.pdbx_seq_one_letter_code
_entity_poly.pdbx_strand_id
1 'polypeptide(L)'
;MDIESVRPKVSQVICEALGRDIEPLKLEARLIDDLGAESIDYLDILFRLERAFGVKIPRGQIARDARGELSEEEFQQDGVVTASGLERLRIQLSEVPKERIKPGLKVGDIPTLFTVETFCKLVVKAQGEKSQGSKVES
;
A
#
# COMPACT_ATOMS: atom_id res chain seq x y z
N MET A 1 13.17 4.41 -10.28
CA MET A 1 13.58 4.59 -8.87
C MET A 1 13.27 3.36 -8.06
N ASP A 2 14.07 3.12 -7.05
CA ASP A 2 13.84 1.97 -6.18
C ASP A 2 13.26 2.43 -4.84
N ILE A 3 12.97 1.46 -3.99
CA ILE A 3 12.35 1.72 -2.69
C ILE A 3 13.22 2.60 -1.80
N GLU A 4 14.53 2.38 -1.79
CA GLU A 4 15.44 3.18 -0.97
C GLU A 4 15.49 4.63 -1.41
N SER A 5 15.34 4.88 -2.72
CA SER A 5 15.34 6.24 -3.25
C SER A 5 14.11 7.04 -2.82
N VAL A 6 12.95 6.41 -2.73
CA VAL A 6 11.71 7.10 -2.38
C VAL A 6 11.46 7.13 -0.88
N ARG A 7 12.12 6.27 -0.11
CA ARG A 7 11.88 6.12 1.33
C ARG A 7 11.95 7.42 2.13
N PRO A 8 12.97 8.27 1.95
CA PRO A 8 13.02 9.51 2.74
C PRO A 8 11.81 10.40 2.54
N LYS A 9 11.37 10.54 1.28
CA LYS A 9 10.20 11.36 0.98
C LYS A 9 8.91 10.72 1.48
N VAL A 10 8.79 9.41 1.32
CA VAL A 10 7.64 8.67 1.83
C VAL A 10 7.56 8.81 3.34
N SER A 11 8.69 8.68 4.04
CA SER A 11 8.75 8.86 5.50
C SER A 11 8.25 10.24 5.89
N GLN A 12 8.74 11.28 5.19
CA GLN A 12 8.33 12.65 5.46
C GLN A 12 6.82 12.82 5.29
N VAL A 13 6.28 12.31 4.19
CA VAL A 13 4.85 12.43 3.91
C VAL A 13 4.01 11.76 4.99
N ILE A 14 4.40 10.55 5.39
CA ILE A 14 3.68 9.82 6.43
C ILE A 14 3.73 10.58 7.75
N CYS A 15 4.90 11.06 8.15
CA CYS A 15 5.04 11.82 9.39
C CYS A 15 4.18 13.07 9.37
N GLU A 16 4.16 13.80 8.25
CA GLU A 16 3.33 14.99 8.14
C GLU A 16 1.84 14.65 8.23
N ALA A 17 1.42 13.58 7.58
CA ALA A 17 0.02 13.16 7.61
C ALA A 17 -0.42 12.78 9.01
N LEU A 18 0.47 12.20 9.81
CA LEU A 18 0.15 11.74 11.16
C LEU A 18 0.45 12.77 12.25
N GLY A 19 0.95 13.95 11.86
CA GLY A 19 1.29 14.99 12.82
C GLY A 19 2.45 14.63 13.71
N ARG A 20 3.39 13.84 13.21
CA ARG A 20 4.58 13.42 13.95
C ARG A 20 5.79 14.23 13.52
N ASP A 21 6.81 14.23 14.37
CA ASP A 21 8.08 14.83 13.99
C ASP A 21 8.65 14.05 12.81
N ILE A 22 9.22 14.77 11.84
CA ILE A 22 9.75 14.15 10.65
C ILE A 22 11.03 13.39 10.98
N GLU A 23 11.02 12.10 10.70
CA GLU A 23 12.18 11.22 10.94
C GLU A 23 12.17 10.08 9.92
N PRO A 24 13.34 9.46 9.66
CA PRO A 24 13.36 8.29 8.79
C PRO A 24 12.57 7.16 9.44
N LEU A 25 11.65 6.56 8.68
CA LEU A 25 10.84 5.45 9.16
C LEU A 25 11.42 4.14 8.66
N LYS A 26 11.33 3.11 9.49
CA LYS A 26 11.76 1.78 9.07
C LYS A 26 10.77 1.21 8.06
N LEU A 27 11.27 0.49 7.07
CA LEU A 27 10.42 -0.10 6.04
C LEU A 27 9.38 -1.05 6.64
N GLU A 28 9.75 -1.81 7.65
CA GLU A 28 8.87 -2.78 8.28
C GLU A 28 7.90 -2.17 9.30
N ALA A 29 7.99 -0.86 9.57
CA ALA A 29 7.06 -0.21 10.50
C ALA A 29 5.63 -0.32 9.97
N ARG A 30 4.73 -0.78 10.83
CA ARG A 30 3.32 -0.93 10.48
C ARG A 30 2.61 0.39 10.67
N LEU A 31 1.84 0.80 9.66
CA LEU A 31 1.22 2.11 9.67
C LEU A 31 0.27 2.30 10.86
N ILE A 32 -0.61 1.34 11.07
CA ILE A 32 -1.63 1.44 12.12
C ILE A 32 -1.06 1.02 13.48
N ASP A 33 -0.48 -0.17 13.55
CA ASP A 33 -0.03 -0.72 14.85
C ASP A 33 1.19 -0.02 15.43
N ASP A 34 2.16 0.34 14.59
CA ASP A 34 3.40 0.94 15.08
C ASP A 34 3.40 2.45 15.05
N LEU A 35 2.76 3.05 14.04
CA LEU A 35 2.77 4.51 13.87
C LEU A 35 1.51 5.19 14.38
N GLY A 36 0.52 4.41 14.79
CA GLY A 36 -0.70 4.96 15.38
C GLY A 36 -1.68 5.58 14.39
N ALA A 37 -1.57 5.24 13.12
CA ALA A 37 -2.50 5.75 12.11
C ALA A 37 -3.87 5.09 12.27
N GLU A 38 -4.90 5.82 11.84
CA GLU A 38 -6.23 5.25 11.71
C GLU A 38 -6.44 4.84 10.27
N SER A 39 -7.43 4.00 10.01
CA SER A 39 -7.68 3.54 8.65
C SER A 39 -8.00 4.67 7.68
N ILE A 40 -8.61 5.76 8.17
CA ILE A 40 -8.88 6.92 7.30
C ILE A 40 -7.62 7.68 6.91
N ASP A 41 -6.57 7.59 7.73
CA ASP A 41 -5.31 8.27 7.43
C ASP A 41 -4.64 7.70 6.17
N TYR A 42 -4.94 6.46 5.85
CA TYR A 42 -4.47 5.81 4.64
C TYR A 42 -4.79 6.63 3.38
N LEU A 43 -6.02 7.13 3.27
CA LEU A 43 -6.41 7.93 2.10
C LEU A 43 -5.67 9.25 2.05
N ASP A 44 -5.50 9.91 3.20
CA ASP A 44 -4.77 11.16 3.27
C ASP A 44 -3.31 10.97 2.85
N ILE A 45 -2.70 9.88 3.31
CA ILE A 45 -1.33 9.56 2.92
C ILE A 45 -1.24 9.35 1.42
N LEU A 46 -2.18 8.62 0.81
CA LEU A 46 -2.16 8.41 -0.63
C LEU A 46 -2.24 9.73 -1.40
N PHE A 47 -3.12 10.64 -1.00
CA PHE A 47 -3.22 11.95 -1.65
C PHE A 47 -1.92 12.75 -1.53
N ARG A 48 -1.31 12.72 -0.35
CA ARG A 48 -0.06 13.45 -0.13
C ARG A 48 1.08 12.86 -0.94
N LEU A 49 1.10 11.54 -1.09
CA LEU A 49 2.11 10.88 -1.92
C LEU A 49 1.93 11.23 -3.39
N GLU A 50 0.70 11.28 -3.87
CA GLU A 50 0.43 11.70 -5.25
C GLU A 50 0.99 13.09 -5.52
N ARG A 51 0.76 14.02 -4.62
CA ARG A 51 1.27 15.38 -4.76
C ARG A 51 2.79 15.45 -4.67
N ALA A 52 3.35 14.74 -3.70
CA ALA A 52 4.79 14.80 -3.44
C ALA A 52 5.61 14.25 -4.58
N PHE A 53 5.12 13.21 -5.25
CA PHE A 53 5.84 12.55 -6.33
C PHE A 53 5.30 12.86 -7.72
N GLY A 54 4.20 13.61 -7.81
CA GLY A 54 3.63 13.95 -9.11
C GLY A 54 3.11 12.73 -9.85
N VAL A 55 2.53 11.78 -9.14
CA VAL A 55 2.01 10.54 -9.72
C VAL A 55 0.55 10.37 -9.33
N LYS A 56 -0.12 9.40 -9.94
CA LYS A 56 -1.49 9.05 -9.59
C LYS A 56 -1.51 7.68 -8.91
N ILE A 57 -2.15 7.62 -7.77
CA ILE A 57 -2.35 6.39 -7.02
C ILE A 57 -3.84 6.27 -6.78
N PRO A 58 -4.60 5.66 -7.72
CA PRO A 58 -6.05 5.58 -7.59
C PRO A 58 -6.47 4.88 -6.31
N ARG A 59 -7.61 5.31 -5.74
CA ARG A 59 -8.20 4.63 -4.61
C ARG A 59 -8.48 3.19 -4.99
N GLY A 60 -8.22 2.28 -4.08
CA GLY A 60 -8.44 0.88 -4.35
C GLY A 60 -7.37 0.23 -5.22
N GLN A 61 -6.29 0.96 -5.53
CA GLN A 61 -5.20 0.39 -6.31
C GLN A 61 -4.63 -0.86 -5.64
N ILE A 62 -4.42 -0.80 -4.32
CA ILE A 62 -3.91 -1.96 -3.59
C ILE A 62 -4.89 -3.12 -3.68
N ALA A 63 -6.19 -2.83 -3.52
CA ALA A 63 -7.21 -3.88 -3.58
C ALA A 63 -7.29 -4.52 -4.95
N ARG A 64 -7.21 -3.70 -6.00
CA ARG A 64 -7.24 -4.21 -7.37
C ARG A 64 -6.02 -5.05 -7.69
N ASP A 65 -4.84 -4.58 -7.27
CA ASP A 65 -3.61 -5.31 -7.50
C ASP A 65 -3.61 -6.62 -6.71
N ALA A 66 -4.09 -6.59 -5.47
CA ALA A 66 -4.18 -7.78 -4.65
C ALA A 66 -5.14 -8.80 -5.23
N ARG A 67 -6.30 -8.32 -5.72
CA ARG A 67 -7.29 -9.21 -6.32
C ARG A 67 -6.79 -9.83 -7.63
N GLY A 68 -6.04 -9.05 -8.42
CA GLY A 68 -5.51 -9.51 -9.69
C GLY A 68 -6.63 -9.95 -10.62
N GLU A 69 -6.54 -11.18 -11.12
CA GLU A 69 -7.53 -11.73 -12.05
C GLU A 69 -8.73 -12.36 -11.35
N LEU A 70 -8.69 -12.47 -10.03
CA LEU A 70 -9.82 -13.04 -9.29
C LEU A 70 -11.02 -12.10 -9.36
N SER A 71 -12.23 -12.68 -9.45
CA SER A 71 -13.44 -11.90 -9.30
C SER A 71 -13.56 -11.50 -7.82
N GLU A 72 -14.46 -10.57 -7.54
CA GLU A 72 -14.69 -10.17 -6.16
C GLU A 72 -15.11 -11.37 -5.31
N GLU A 73 -15.98 -12.23 -5.83
CA GLU A 73 -16.45 -13.41 -5.12
C GLU A 73 -15.34 -14.44 -4.90
N GLU A 74 -14.40 -14.52 -5.83
CA GLU A 74 -13.25 -15.40 -5.68
C GLU A 74 -12.24 -14.85 -4.66
N PHE A 75 -12.23 -13.54 -4.46
CA PHE A 75 -11.32 -12.89 -3.54
C PHE A 75 -11.85 -12.88 -2.10
N GLN A 76 -13.13 -12.61 -1.94
CA GLN A 76 -13.73 -12.54 -0.61
C GLN A 76 -15.17 -13.05 -0.64
N GLN A 77 -15.66 -13.53 0.51
CA GLN A 77 -17.06 -13.92 0.68
C GLN A 77 -17.51 -13.38 2.03
N ASP A 78 -18.61 -12.65 2.01
CA ASP A 78 -19.19 -12.04 3.21
C ASP A 78 -18.17 -11.20 3.98
N GLY A 79 -17.27 -10.53 3.25
CA GLY A 79 -16.28 -9.66 3.84
C GLY A 79 -15.03 -10.36 4.36
N VAL A 80 -14.96 -11.69 4.19
CA VAL A 80 -13.79 -12.48 4.63
C VAL A 80 -12.99 -12.91 3.41
N VAL A 81 -11.68 -12.70 3.45
CA VAL A 81 -10.81 -13.06 2.34
C VAL A 81 -10.75 -14.57 2.17
N THR A 82 -10.95 -15.05 0.93
CA THR A 82 -10.91 -16.48 0.63
C THR A 82 -9.48 -17.01 0.62
N ALA A 83 -9.33 -18.34 0.55
CA ALA A 83 -8.00 -18.94 0.44
C ALA A 83 -7.25 -18.42 -0.79
N SER A 84 -7.94 -18.29 -1.92
CA SER A 84 -7.36 -17.74 -3.15
C SER A 84 -6.97 -16.29 -2.95
N GLY A 85 -7.81 -15.51 -2.26
CA GLY A 85 -7.51 -14.11 -1.95
C GLY A 85 -6.30 -13.98 -1.04
N LEU A 86 -6.17 -14.85 -0.05
CA LEU A 86 -5.02 -14.83 0.84
C LEU A 86 -3.73 -15.10 0.09
N GLU A 87 -3.74 -16.03 -0.88
CA GLU A 87 -2.58 -16.29 -1.70
C GLU A 87 -2.17 -15.08 -2.52
N ARG A 88 -3.17 -14.39 -3.11
CA ARG A 88 -2.90 -13.18 -3.87
C ARG A 88 -2.31 -12.09 -2.98
N LEU A 89 -2.86 -11.93 -1.78
CA LEU A 89 -2.34 -10.94 -0.83
C LEU A 89 -0.90 -11.23 -0.43
N ARG A 90 -0.57 -12.50 -0.21
CA ARG A 90 0.80 -12.88 0.13
C ARG A 90 1.78 -12.53 -0.98
N ILE A 91 1.35 -12.64 -2.23
CA ILE A 91 2.18 -12.28 -3.37
C ILE A 91 2.32 -10.77 -3.47
N GLN A 92 1.21 -10.04 -3.42
CA GLN A 92 1.21 -8.59 -3.58
C GLN A 92 1.83 -7.86 -2.40
N LEU A 93 1.58 -8.33 -1.19
CA LEU A 93 2.12 -7.74 0.03
C LEU A 93 3.27 -8.60 0.55
N SER A 94 4.23 -8.89 -0.34
CA SER A 94 5.38 -9.74 -0.01
C SER A 94 6.23 -9.18 1.13
N GLU A 95 6.12 -7.87 1.38
CA GLU A 95 6.82 -7.22 2.49
C GLU A 95 6.16 -7.50 3.85
N VAL A 96 4.92 -8.00 3.85
CA VAL A 96 4.19 -8.32 5.08
C VAL A 96 4.46 -9.78 5.46
N PRO A 97 4.78 -10.06 6.75
CA PRO A 97 4.97 -11.44 7.16
C PRO A 97 3.75 -12.30 6.86
N LYS A 98 3.98 -13.48 6.32
CA LYS A 98 2.90 -14.38 5.91
C LYS A 98 1.98 -14.76 7.06
N GLU A 99 2.51 -14.78 8.28
CA GLU A 99 1.73 -15.11 9.46
C GLU A 99 0.60 -14.10 9.72
N ARG A 100 0.72 -12.91 9.17
CA ARG A 100 -0.31 -11.87 9.33
C ARG A 100 -1.39 -11.98 8.26
N ILE A 101 -1.15 -12.73 7.19
CA ILE A 101 -2.10 -12.93 6.10
C ILE A 101 -2.62 -14.36 6.22
N LYS A 102 -3.60 -14.55 7.08
CA LYS A 102 -4.07 -15.88 7.49
C LYS A 102 -5.59 -15.99 7.38
N PRO A 103 -6.12 -17.22 7.35
CA PRO A 103 -7.58 -17.42 7.30
C PRO A 103 -8.30 -16.64 8.39
N GLY A 104 -9.45 -16.07 8.04
CA GLY A 104 -10.22 -15.23 8.94
C GLY A 104 -9.99 -13.74 8.74
N LEU A 105 -9.02 -13.37 7.91
CA LEU A 105 -8.75 -11.98 7.61
C LEU A 105 -9.96 -11.36 6.92
N LYS A 106 -10.40 -10.23 7.43
CA LYS A 106 -11.51 -9.49 6.83
C LYS A 106 -10.98 -8.45 5.85
N VAL A 107 -11.76 -8.18 4.80
CA VAL A 107 -11.38 -7.17 3.81
C VAL A 107 -11.12 -5.82 4.49
N GLY A 108 -11.96 -5.46 5.47
CA GLY A 108 -11.78 -4.20 6.20
C GLY A 108 -10.52 -4.12 7.04
N ASP A 109 -9.89 -5.26 7.33
CA ASP A 109 -8.66 -5.30 8.12
C ASP A 109 -7.40 -5.30 7.27
N ILE A 110 -7.53 -5.33 5.94
CA ILE A 110 -6.38 -5.31 5.04
C ILE A 110 -5.46 -4.11 5.31
N PRO A 111 -5.97 -2.88 5.53
CA PRO A 111 -5.10 -1.74 5.83
C PRO A 111 -4.21 -1.93 7.05
N THR A 112 -4.59 -2.78 8.01
CA THR A 112 -3.75 -3.05 9.19
C THR A 112 -2.46 -3.77 8.83
N LEU A 113 -2.39 -4.34 7.61
CA LEU A 113 -1.22 -5.05 7.13
C LEU A 113 -0.17 -4.11 6.54
N PHE A 114 -0.56 -2.90 6.18
CA PHE A 114 0.32 -1.98 5.44
C PHE A 114 1.49 -1.50 6.28
N THR A 115 2.66 -1.48 5.64
CA THR A 115 3.89 -0.98 6.25
C THR A 115 4.40 0.21 5.45
N VAL A 116 5.45 0.86 5.93
CA VAL A 116 6.09 1.94 5.18
C VAL A 116 6.54 1.42 3.81
N GLU A 117 7.05 0.21 3.75
CA GLU A 117 7.47 -0.40 2.49
C GLU A 117 6.31 -0.53 1.50
N THR A 118 5.11 -0.82 1.99
CA THR A 118 3.91 -0.92 1.14
C THR A 118 3.73 0.39 0.35
N PHE A 119 3.85 1.52 1.02
CA PHE A 119 3.69 2.82 0.38
C PHE A 119 4.85 3.15 -0.56
N CYS A 120 6.06 2.74 -0.21
CA CYS A 120 7.19 2.89 -1.11
C CYS A 120 6.98 2.11 -2.41
N LYS A 121 6.46 0.88 -2.31
CA LYS A 121 6.16 0.06 -3.48
C LYS A 121 5.10 0.71 -4.36
N LEU A 122 4.08 1.30 -3.75
CA LEU A 122 3.03 2.00 -4.51
C LEU A 122 3.61 3.16 -5.30
N VAL A 123 4.48 3.94 -4.67
CA VAL A 123 5.10 5.08 -5.34
C VAL A 123 5.98 4.63 -6.49
N VAL A 124 6.82 3.63 -6.25
CA VAL A 124 7.71 3.11 -7.29
C VAL A 124 6.91 2.59 -8.48
N LYS A 125 5.83 1.87 -8.22
CA LYS A 125 4.97 1.36 -9.28
C LYS A 125 4.32 2.51 -10.05
N ALA A 126 3.80 3.51 -9.35
CA ALA A 126 3.16 4.65 -9.98
C ALA A 126 4.13 5.44 -10.85
N GLN A 127 5.38 5.58 -10.41
CA GLN A 127 6.42 6.25 -11.20
C GLN A 127 6.73 5.47 -12.46
N GLY A 128 6.78 4.14 -12.37
CA GLY A 128 7.01 3.28 -13.52
C GLY A 128 5.89 3.40 -14.55
N GLU A 129 4.64 3.42 -14.09
CA GLU A 129 3.50 3.57 -14.97
C GLU A 129 3.49 4.95 -15.66
N LYS A 130 3.85 6.00 -14.92
CA LYS A 130 3.95 7.33 -15.47
C LYS A 130 5.00 7.39 -16.60
N SER A 131 6.15 6.78 -16.37
CA SER A 131 7.21 6.72 -17.38
C SER A 131 6.76 5.95 -18.61
N GLN A 132 6.08 4.84 -18.42
CA GLN A 132 5.55 4.04 -19.52
C GLN A 132 4.51 4.80 -20.30
N GLY A 133 3.63 5.51 -19.61
CA GLY A 133 2.62 6.34 -20.25
C GLY A 133 3.27 7.41 -21.14
N SER A 134 4.31 8.05 -20.64
CA SER A 134 5.03 9.06 -21.42
C SER A 134 5.65 8.46 -22.67
N LYS A 135 6.21 7.26 -22.57
CA LYS A 135 6.79 6.58 -23.72
C LYS A 135 5.74 6.23 -24.76
N VAL A 136 4.59 5.77 -24.32
CA VAL A 136 3.53 5.37 -25.23
C VAL A 136 3.01 6.59 -26.01
N GLU A 137 2.92 7.72 -25.36
CA GLU A 137 2.43 8.94 -26.00
C GLU A 137 3.43 9.53 -26.99
N SER A 138 4.69 9.28 -26.77
CA SER A 138 5.71 9.82 -27.65
C SER A 138 6.03 8.84 -28.78
#